data_5dc31ec988399b3268504cd96fe073fe
#
_entry.id   5dc31ec988399b3268504cd96fe073fe
#
_cell.length_a   1.000
_cell.length_b   1.000
_cell.length_c   1.000
_cell.angle_alpha   90.00
_cell.angle_beta   90.00
_cell.angle_gamma   90.00
#
_symmetry.space_group_name_H-M   'P 1'
#
loop_
_entity.id
_entity.type
_entity.pdbx_description
1 polymer ?
#
loop_
_entity_poly.entity_id
_entity_poly.type
_entity_poly.pdbx_seq_one_letter_code
_entity_poly.pdbx_strand_id
1 'polypeptide(L)'
;MTELTYKLQRLSDYSVIPSTERLIDPYLPLGGQIVLAALPKTFKTYVGLSWACCVATGHKWLGHPVKKGKVLYIALESYYGVLRRKEAWRKKHGYTKADLDNLVCITVPINFAKDGSIDMALADLCAQGFRPDFIVIDTWFKSTAGAKVNDQAEMTAALDRLTAFQKTLEKVTELSKKVLDLFLPPAPRTRTQTFTANLNI
;
A
#
# COMPACT_ATOMS: atom_id res chain seq x y z
N MET A 1 -22.47 -19.97 -29.59
CA MET A 1 -21.94 -18.61 -29.69
C MET A 1 -20.56 -18.63 -29.05
N THR A 2 -19.50 -18.35 -29.81
CA THR A 2 -18.12 -18.37 -29.30
C THR A 2 -17.92 -17.11 -28.46
N GLU A 3 -17.63 -17.26 -27.17
CA GLU A 3 -17.34 -16.15 -26.28
C GLU A 3 -16.00 -15.52 -26.69
N LEU A 4 -16.00 -14.22 -26.97
CA LEU A 4 -14.80 -13.53 -27.40
C LEU A 4 -13.84 -13.38 -26.22
N THR A 5 -12.63 -13.90 -26.34
CA THR A 5 -11.56 -13.81 -25.33
C THR A 5 -11.08 -12.36 -25.14
N TYR A 6 -11.07 -11.57 -26.22
CA TYR A 6 -10.63 -10.17 -26.19
C TYR A 6 -11.76 -9.25 -26.61
N LYS A 7 -12.10 -8.28 -25.72
CA LYS A 7 -13.03 -7.18 -26.05
C LYS A 7 -12.23 -5.98 -26.54
N LEU A 8 -12.37 -5.64 -27.81
CA LEU A 8 -11.79 -4.43 -28.36
C LEU A 8 -12.62 -3.22 -27.94
N GLN A 9 -11.98 -2.22 -27.35
CA GLN A 9 -12.60 -0.95 -26.98
C GLN A 9 -11.98 0.17 -27.81
N ARG A 10 -12.80 0.98 -28.45
CA ARG A 10 -12.32 2.15 -29.19
C ARG A 10 -12.08 3.28 -28.19
N LEU A 11 -10.90 3.88 -28.21
CA LEU A 11 -10.59 5.00 -27.33
C LEU A 11 -11.47 6.23 -27.58
N SER A 12 -12.00 6.38 -28.82
CA SER A 12 -12.97 7.42 -29.18
C SER A 12 -14.32 7.30 -28.47
N ASP A 13 -14.66 6.11 -27.93
CA ASP A 13 -15.93 5.87 -27.24
C ASP A 13 -15.93 6.46 -25.82
N TYR A 14 -14.75 6.88 -25.31
CA TYR A 14 -14.60 7.54 -24.02
C TYR A 14 -14.67 9.06 -24.17
N SER A 15 -15.87 9.62 -24.01
CA SER A 15 -16.09 11.07 -23.96
C SER A 15 -15.64 11.73 -22.66
N VAL A 16 -15.50 10.94 -21.59
CA VAL A 16 -15.04 11.40 -20.27
C VAL A 16 -13.98 10.44 -19.74
N ILE A 17 -12.81 10.96 -19.42
CA ILE A 17 -11.78 10.20 -18.71
C ILE A 17 -12.25 10.03 -17.27
N PRO A 18 -12.46 8.78 -16.76
CA PRO A 18 -12.85 8.58 -15.38
C PRO A 18 -11.81 9.19 -14.45
N SER A 19 -12.23 10.03 -13.52
CA SER A 19 -11.32 10.57 -12.51
C SER A 19 -10.83 9.42 -11.63
N THR A 20 -9.53 9.18 -11.59
CA THR A 20 -8.93 8.20 -10.68
C THR A 20 -8.96 8.77 -9.28
N GLU A 21 -9.67 8.10 -8.35
CA GLU A 21 -9.57 8.46 -6.92
C GLU A 21 -8.10 8.40 -6.45
N ARG A 22 -7.73 9.32 -5.56
CA ARG A 22 -6.37 9.44 -5.05
C ARG A 22 -6.35 9.43 -3.52
N LEU A 23 -5.34 8.80 -2.95
CA LEU A 23 -5.06 8.90 -1.52
C LEU A 23 -4.37 10.22 -1.19
N ILE A 24 -3.43 10.64 -2.03
CA ILE A 24 -2.80 11.97 -1.98
C ILE A 24 -2.84 12.55 -3.39
N ASP A 25 -3.62 13.59 -3.60
CA ASP A 25 -3.72 14.23 -4.91
C ASP A 25 -2.53 15.20 -5.15
N PRO A 26 -1.88 15.16 -6.31
CA PRO A 26 -2.03 14.25 -7.46
C PRO A 26 -1.14 12.99 -7.41
N TYR A 27 -0.48 12.69 -6.31
CA TYR A 27 0.69 11.79 -6.24
C TYR A 27 0.34 10.31 -6.08
N LEU A 28 -0.64 9.96 -5.22
CA LEU A 28 -0.94 8.57 -4.90
C LEU A 28 -2.34 8.18 -5.43
N PRO A 29 -2.45 7.61 -6.65
CA PRO A 29 -3.72 7.11 -7.17
C PRO A 29 -4.21 5.91 -6.34
N LEU A 30 -5.50 5.77 -6.13
CA LEU A 30 -6.07 4.63 -5.44
C LEU A 30 -5.99 3.36 -6.32
N GLY A 31 -5.57 2.23 -5.74
CA GLY A 31 -5.47 0.95 -6.43
C GLY A 31 -4.26 0.80 -7.36
N GLY A 32 -3.30 1.76 -7.32
CA GLY A 32 -2.05 1.69 -8.09
C GLY A 32 -0.85 1.21 -7.28
N GLN A 33 0.20 0.78 -7.96
CA GLN A 33 1.53 0.56 -7.38
C GLN A 33 2.44 1.73 -7.75
N ILE A 34 3.21 2.22 -6.78
CA ILE A 34 4.12 3.34 -6.95
C ILE A 34 5.50 2.93 -6.44
N VAL A 35 6.52 3.24 -7.21
CA VAL A 35 7.92 3.03 -6.84
C VAL A 35 8.58 4.38 -6.57
N LEU A 36 9.08 4.57 -5.34
CA LEU A 36 9.93 5.70 -4.98
C LEU A 36 11.39 5.29 -5.11
N ALA A 37 11.98 5.60 -6.25
CA ALA A 37 13.40 5.32 -6.53
C ALA A 37 14.25 6.58 -6.29
N ALA A 38 15.36 6.42 -5.60
CA ALA A 38 16.36 7.48 -5.41
C ALA A 38 17.64 6.90 -4.80
N LEU A 39 18.74 7.62 -4.87
CA LEU A 39 20.02 7.23 -4.29
C LEU A 39 19.94 6.97 -2.77
N PRO A 40 20.85 6.20 -2.18
CA PRO A 40 20.94 6.05 -0.73
C PRO A 40 21.02 7.41 -0.02
N LYS A 41 20.42 7.49 1.19
CA LYS A 41 20.44 8.70 2.03
C LYS A 41 19.68 9.92 1.46
N THR A 42 18.81 9.76 0.47
CA THR A 42 18.00 10.84 -0.14
C THR A 42 16.58 10.95 0.44
N PHE A 43 16.41 10.60 1.71
CA PHE A 43 15.15 10.79 2.46
C PHE A 43 13.94 9.96 1.99
N LYS A 44 14.10 8.87 1.21
CA LYS A 44 13.00 8.00 0.77
C LYS A 44 12.08 7.55 1.90
N THR A 45 12.67 7.00 2.97
CA THR A 45 11.93 6.58 4.18
C THR A 45 11.14 7.74 4.81
N TYR A 46 11.69 8.97 4.78
CA TYR A 46 10.97 10.14 5.31
C TYR A 46 9.74 10.49 4.48
N VAL A 47 9.86 10.43 3.16
CA VAL A 47 8.72 10.67 2.24
C VAL A 47 7.66 9.60 2.43
N GLY A 48 8.04 8.31 2.36
CA GLY A 48 7.11 7.19 2.54
C GLY A 48 6.41 7.22 3.89
N LEU A 49 7.15 7.51 4.97
CA LEU A 49 6.58 7.63 6.32
C LEU A 49 5.68 8.87 6.46
N SER A 50 6.05 10.00 5.85
CA SER A 50 5.22 11.20 5.83
C SER A 50 3.89 10.92 5.12
N TRP A 51 3.91 10.25 3.96
CA TRP A 51 2.69 9.81 3.28
C TRP A 51 1.84 8.88 4.16
N ALA A 52 2.48 7.88 4.80
CA ALA A 52 1.81 6.98 5.72
C ALA A 52 1.10 7.71 6.87
N CYS A 53 1.79 8.64 7.51
CA CYS A 53 1.21 9.46 8.59
C CYS A 53 0.08 10.36 8.08
N CYS A 54 0.25 11.00 6.91
CA CYS A 54 -0.78 11.83 6.32
C CYS A 54 -2.04 11.03 5.96
N VAL A 55 -1.90 9.85 5.36
CA VAL A 55 -3.04 8.98 5.06
C VAL A 55 -3.71 8.49 6.34
N ALA A 56 -2.94 8.07 7.34
CA ALA A 56 -3.50 7.58 8.60
C ALA A 56 -4.33 8.64 9.34
N THR A 57 -3.93 9.91 9.26
CA THR A 57 -4.58 11.01 9.97
C THR A 57 -5.56 11.83 9.11
N GLY A 58 -5.42 11.81 7.78
CA GLY A 58 -6.08 12.74 6.87
C GLY A 58 -5.41 14.12 6.80
N HIS A 59 -4.17 14.24 7.32
CA HIS A 59 -3.40 15.49 7.27
C HIS A 59 -2.97 15.80 5.83
N LYS A 60 -3.12 17.06 5.41
CA LYS A 60 -2.65 17.49 4.08
C LYS A 60 -1.14 17.28 3.93
N TRP A 61 -0.73 16.66 2.83
CA TRP A 61 0.70 16.51 2.54
C TRP A 61 1.19 17.67 1.69
N LEU A 62 2.05 18.51 2.24
CA LEU A 62 2.57 19.73 1.57
C LEU A 62 1.45 20.62 0.95
N GLY A 63 0.30 20.71 1.63
CA GLY A 63 -0.87 21.45 1.15
C GLY A 63 -1.83 20.63 0.27
N HIS A 64 -1.42 19.47 -0.22
CA HIS A 64 -2.24 18.61 -1.06
C HIS A 64 -3.30 17.84 -0.27
N PRO A 65 -4.51 17.67 -0.82
CA PRO A 65 -5.57 16.92 -0.18
C PRO A 65 -5.18 15.45 0.03
N VAL A 66 -5.56 14.89 1.19
CA VAL A 66 -5.29 13.49 1.55
C VAL A 66 -6.58 12.83 1.99
N LYS A 67 -6.88 11.68 1.39
CA LYS A 67 -7.97 10.79 1.84
C LYS A 67 -7.47 9.98 3.04
N LYS A 68 -8.17 10.11 4.18
CA LYS A 68 -7.85 9.33 5.38
C LYS A 68 -8.13 7.85 5.15
N GLY A 69 -7.22 6.98 5.59
CA GLY A 69 -7.33 5.53 5.44
C GLY A 69 -6.44 4.77 6.42
N LYS A 70 -6.56 3.44 6.41
CA LYS A 70 -5.71 2.53 7.18
C LYS A 70 -4.40 2.27 6.42
N VAL A 71 -3.28 2.28 7.12
CA VAL A 71 -1.95 2.15 6.54
C VAL A 71 -1.21 0.98 7.16
N LEU A 72 -0.70 0.09 6.32
CA LEU A 72 0.26 -0.95 6.69
C LEU A 72 1.67 -0.50 6.30
N TYR A 73 2.54 -0.35 7.27
CA TYR A 73 3.96 -0.05 7.05
C TYR A 73 4.80 -1.30 7.30
N ILE A 74 5.45 -1.81 6.28
CA ILE A 74 6.35 -2.97 6.35
C ILE A 74 7.78 -2.44 6.49
N ALA A 75 8.27 -2.40 7.75
CA ALA A 75 9.56 -1.80 8.11
C ALA A 75 10.67 -2.86 8.14
N LEU A 76 11.39 -3.06 7.05
CA LEU A 76 12.39 -4.11 6.91
C LEU A 76 13.84 -3.64 7.19
N GLU A 77 14.09 -2.34 7.26
CA GLU A 77 15.45 -1.83 7.52
C GLU A 77 15.64 -1.40 8.97
N SER A 78 14.79 -0.52 9.49
CA SER A 78 15.00 0.08 10.81
C SER A 78 13.68 0.42 11.48
N TYR A 79 13.11 -0.55 12.19
CA TYR A 79 11.88 -0.35 12.96
C TYR A 79 11.99 0.81 13.95
N TYR A 80 13.02 0.82 14.80
CA TYR A 80 13.23 1.92 15.77
C TYR A 80 13.43 3.28 15.09
N GLY A 81 14.04 3.28 13.89
CA GLY A 81 14.16 4.49 13.09
C GLY A 81 12.81 5.01 12.60
N VAL A 82 11.93 4.11 12.17
CA VAL A 82 10.55 4.44 11.77
C VAL A 82 9.78 4.98 12.95
N LEU A 83 9.84 4.33 14.13
CA LEU A 83 9.16 4.79 15.35
C LEU A 83 9.60 6.20 15.76
N ARG A 84 10.90 6.50 15.77
CA ARG A 84 11.42 7.83 16.12
C ARG A 84 10.96 8.91 15.16
N ARG A 85 10.99 8.63 13.86
CA ARG A 85 10.55 9.57 12.82
C ARG A 85 9.04 9.80 12.86
N LYS A 86 8.25 8.73 13.07
CA LYS A 86 6.80 8.81 13.27
C LYS A 86 6.47 9.69 14.47
N GLU A 87 7.17 9.50 15.59
CA GLU A 87 6.95 10.29 16.81
C GLU A 87 7.34 11.77 16.61
N ALA A 88 8.43 12.04 15.88
CA ALA A 88 8.81 13.39 15.51
C ALA A 88 7.76 14.06 14.63
N TRP A 89 7.24 13.32 13.61
CA TRP A 89 6.16 13.80 12.75
C TRP A 89 4.90 14.13 13.57
N ARG A 90 4.48 13.20 14.45
CA ARG A 90 3.33 13.37 15.32
C ARG A 90 3.41 14.64 16.16
N LYS A 91 4.53 14.84 16.85
CA LYS A 91 4.78 16.04 17.68
C LYS A 91 4.77 17.32 16.86
N LYS A 92 5.45 17.31 15.70
CA LYS A 92 5.51 18.48 14.80
C LYS A 92 4.13 18.95 14.36
N HIS A 93 3.22 18.02 14.10
CA HIS A 93 1.88 18.33 13.58
C HIS A 93 0.79 18.37 14.67
N GLY A 94 1.14 18.22 15.95
CA GLY A 94 0.22 18.37 17.08
C GLY A 94 -0.78 17.23 17.27
N TYR A 95 -0.50 16.04 16.69
CA TYR A 95 -1.37 14.88 16.82
C TYR A 95 -1.15 14.11 18.12
N THR A 96 -2.19 13.46 18.62
CA THR A 96 -2.13 12.49 19.71
C THR A 96 -1.63 11.12 19.22
N LYS A 97 -1.38 10.18 20.13
CA LYS A 97 -1.05 8.80 19.74
C LYS A 97 -2.23 8.11 19.07
N ALA A 98 -3.44 8.34 19.57
CA ALA A 98 -4.67 7.76 19.04
C ALA A 98 -4.98 8.20 17.60
N ASP A 99 -4.56 9.39 17.20
CA ASP A 99 -4.74 9.85 15.81
C ASP A 99 -3.98 9.00 14.78
N LEU A 100 -2.96 8.27 15.23
CA LEU A 100 -2.15 7.37 14.39
C LEU A 100 -2.52 5.88 14.52
N ASP A 101 -3.64 5.53 15.13
CA ASP A 101 -4.09 4.13 15.29
C ASP A 101 -4.37 3.44 13.95
N ASN A 102 -4.64 4.23 12.90
CA ASN A 102 -4.74 3.72 11.54
C ASN A 102 -3.38 3.35 10.89
N LEU A 103 -2.25 3.63 11.53
CA LEU A 103 -0.91 3.29 11.04
C LEU A 103 -0.36 2.09 11.81
N VAL A 104 -0.43 0.93 11.20
CA VAL A 104 0.08 -0.34 11.74
C VAL A 104 1.39 -0.70 11.07
N CYS A 105 2.33 -1.28 11.84
CA CYS A 105 3.65 -1.65 11.35
C CYS A 105 3.90 -3.15 11.52
N ILE A 106 4.34 -3.80 10.44
CA ILE A 106 4.91 -5.15 10.47
C ILE A 106 6.43 -5.04 10.51
N THR A 107 7.05 -5.79 11.44
CA THR A 107 8.50 -5.82 11.64
C THR A 107 9.11 -7.17 11.27
N VAL A 108 8.27 -8.20 11.12
CA VAL A 108 8.70 -9.51 10.63
C VAL A 108 8.88 -9.42 9.11
N PRO A 109 9.99 -9.92 8.56
CA PRO A 109 10.23 -9.85 7.12
C PRO A 109 9.16 -10.59 6.32
N ILE A 110 8.47 -9.87 5.41
CA ILE A 110 7.68 -10.48 4.34
C ILE A 110 8.59 -10.53 3.11
N ASN A 111 8.80 -11.73 2.58
CA ASN A 111 9.68 -11.95 1.43
C ASN A 111 8.86 -12.28 0.18
N PHE A 112 8.78 -11.32 -0.74
CA PHE A 112 8.06 -11.49 -2.00
C PHE A 112 8.82 -12.32 -3.04
N ALA A 113 10.10 -12.64 -2.81
CA ALA A 113 10.87 -13.54 -3.66
C ALA A 113 10.66 -15.02 -3.31
N LYS A 114 10.13 -15.31 -2.10
CA LYS A 114 9.95 -16.67 -1.58
C LYS A 114 8.51 -16.88 -1.13
N ASP A 115 8.06 -18.13 -1.23
CA ASP A 115 6.72 -18.51 -0.78
C ASP A 115 6.62 -18.62 0.76
N GLY A 116 5.40 -18.56 1.29
CA GLY A 116 5.05 -18.83 2.69
C GLY A 116 4.91 -17.62 3.59
N SER A 117 5.80 -16.62 3.53
CA SER A 117 5.71 -15.45 4.41
C SER A 117 4.53 -14.52 4.07
N ILE A 118 4.12 -14.52 2.83
CA ILE A 118 2.99 -13.72 2.32
C ILE A 118 1.68 -14.28 2.87
N ASP A 119 1.50 -15.60 2.82
CA ASP A 119 0.29 -16.26 3.31
C ASP A 119 0.11 -16.08 4.82
N MET A 120 1.22 -16.18 5.58
CA MET A 120 1.22 -15.88 7.01
C MET A 120 0.80 -14.44 7.30
N ALA A 121 1.37 -13.47 6.57
CA ALA A 121 1.00 -12.07 6.74
C ALA A 121 -0.47 -11.79 6.37
N LEU A 122 -0.98 -12.42 5.31
CA LEU A 122 -2.40 -12.36 4.95
C LEU A 122 -3.30 -12.94 6.04
N ALA A 123 -2.95 -14.12 6.56
CA ALA A 123 -3.70 -14.77 7.63
C ALA A 123 -3.76 -13.91 8.89
N ASP A 124 -2.62 -13.32 9.31
CA ASP A 124 -2.54 -12.46 10.49
C ASP A 124 -3.33 -11.15 10.31
N LEU A 125 -3.25 -10.52 9.15
CA LEU A 125 -4.03 -9.31 8.84
C LEU A 125 -5.53 -9.61 8.83
N CYS A 126 -5.93 -10.76 8.25
CA CYS A 126 -7.33 -11.19 8.24
C CYS A 126 -7.83 -11.50 9.64
N ALA A 127 -7.06 -12.25 10.46
CA ALA A 127 -7.42 -12.60 11.83
C ALA A 127 -7.61 -11.38 12.73
N GLN A 128 -6.81 -10.32 12.51
CA GLN A 128 -6.92 -9.05 13.25
C GLN A 128 -7.95 -8.08 12.64
N GLY A 129 -8.62 -8.46 11.55
CA GLY A 129 -9.59 -7.60 10.85
C GLY A 129 -8.98 -6.30 10.31
N PHE A 130 -7.64 -6.28 10.13
CA PHE A 130 -6.95 -5.10 9.63
C PHE A 130 -6.85 -5.13 8.10
N ARG A 131 -7.41 -4.11 7.48
CA ARG A 131 -7.50 -3.96 6.03
C ARG A 131 -6.92 -2.62 5.63
N PRO A 132 -5.68 -2.61 5.11
CA PRO A 132 -5.03 -1.38 4.71
C PRO A 132 -5.60 -0.84 3.40
N ASP A 133 -5.79 0.49 3.35
CA ASP A 133 -6.03 1.25 2.12
C ASP A 133 -4.71 1.64 1.44
N PHE A 134 -3.62 1.67 2.21
CA PHE A 134 -2.28 2.01 1.76
C PHE A 134 -1.24 1.08 2.39
N ILE A 135 -0.35 0.53 1.57
CA ILE A 135 0.76 -0.31 2.02
C ILE A 135 2.08 0.35 1.62
N VAL A 136 2.97 0.52 2.60
CA VAL A 136 4.34 1.01 2.40
C VAL A 136 5.30 -0.13 2.67
N ILE A 137 6.17 -0.43 1.72
CA ILE A 137 7.26 -1.42 1.85
C ILE A 137 8.60 -0.68 1.87
N ASP A 138 9.25 -0.67 3.01
CA ASP A 138 10.52 0.04 3.22
C ASP A 138 11.59 -0.95 3.75
N THR A 139 12.35 -1.57 2.87
CA THR A 139 12.47 -1.31 1.44
C THR A 139 12.14 -2.54 0.61
N TRP A 140 11.87 -2.34 -0.69
CA TRP A 140 11.63 -3.43 -1.66
C TRP A 140 12.81 -4.41 -1.71
N PHE A 141 14.04 -3.89 -1.73
CA PHE A 141 15.24 -4.72 -1.73
C PHE A 141 15.28 -5.73 -0.57
N LYS A 142 14.90 -5.32 0.62
CA LYS A 142 14.83 -6.22 1.79
C LYS A 142 13.67 -7.21 1.69
N SER A 143 12.59 -6.83 1.06
CA SER A 143 11.41 -7.68 0.85
C SER A 143 11.57 -8.68 -0.30
N THR A 144 12.68 -8.63 -1.02
CA THR A 144 13.05 -9.58 -2.08
C THR A 144 14.41 -10.26 -1.79
N ALA A 145 14.75 -10.39 -0.51
CA ALA A 145 16.04 -10.97 -0.09
C ALA A 145 16.22 -12.39 -0.62
N GLY A 146 17.34 -12.61 -1.32
CA GLY A 146 17.68 -13.88 -1.98
C GLY A 146 17.30 -13.94 -3.46
N ALA A 147 16.56 -12.97 -4.00
CA ALA A 147 16.42 -12.80 -5.43
C ALA A 147 17.64 -12.06 -6.01
N LYS A 148 18.00 -12.39 -7.23
CA LYS A 148 19.02 -11.66 -7.99
C LYS A 148 18.41 -10.36 -8.49
N VAL A 149 18.84 -9.23 -7.98
CA VAL A 149 18.27 -7.89 -8.27
C VAL A 149 18.28 -7.56 -9.78
N ASN A 150 19.29 -8.07 -10.50
CA ASN A 150 19.44 -7.86 -11.94
C ASN A 150 18.79 -8.98 -12.78
N ASP A 151 18.09 -9.93 -12.16
CA ASP A 151 17.35 -10.99 -12.86
C ASP A 151 15.91 -10.52 -13.05
N GLN A 152 15.57 -10.23 -14.28
CA GLN A 152 14.25 -9.71 -14.65
C GLN A 152 13.13 -10.70 -14.31
N ALA A 153 13.37 -12.01 -14.50
CA ALA A 153 12.35 -13.03 -14.24
C ALA A 153 12.05 -13.14 -12.73
N GLU A 154 13.09 -13.14 -11.88
CA GLU A 154 12.91 -13.19 -10.43
C GLU A 154 12.22 -11.92 -9.89
N MET A 155 12.57 -10.75 -10.41
CA MET A 155 11.94 -9.49 -10.03
C MET A 155 10.48 -9.40 -10.49
N THR A 156 10.17 -9.89 -11.70
CA THR A 156 8.80 -9.97 -12.21
C THR A 156 7.95 -10.89 -11.33
N ALA A 157 8.47 -12.07 -10.99
CA ALA A 157 7.78 -13.01 -10.10
C ALA A 157 7.49 -12.40 -8.72
N ALA A 158 8.42 -11.62 -8.16
CA ALA A 158 8.22 -10.94 -6.89
C ALA A 158 7.13 -9.84 -6.98
N LEU A 159 7.09 -9.09 -8.08
CA LEU A 159 6.03 -8.10 -8.34
C LEU A 159 4.66 -8.74 -8.55
N ASP A 160 4.62 -9.90 -9.20
CA ASP A 160 3.38 -10.68 -9.39
C ASP A 160 2.84 -11.15 -8.03
N ARG A 161 3.70 -11.62 -7.13
CA ARG A 161 3.31 -11.98 -5.75
C ARG A 161 2.82 -10.78 -4.95
N LEU A 162 3.46 -9.62 -5.09
CA LEU A 162 2.97 -8.38 -4.48
C LEU A 162 1.59 -8.01 -5.01
N THR A 163 1.38 -8.14 -6.32
CA THR A 163 0.08 -7.90 -6.96
C THR A 163 -0.98 -8.88 -6.46
N ALA A 164 -0.63 -10.15 -6.29
CA ALA A 164 -1.52 -11.17 -5.73
C ALA A 164 -1.86 -10.88 -4.27
N PHE A 165 -0.89 -10.48 -3.45
CA PHE A 165 -1.08 -10.03 -2.07
C PHE A 165 -2.09 -8.88 -1.98
N GLN A 166 -1.91 -7.84 -2.79
CA GLN A 166 -2.80 -6.70 -2.88
C GLN A 166 -4.23 -7.11 -3.27
N LYS A 167 -4.38 -7.91 -4.34
CA LYS A 167 -5.69 -8.39 -4.81
C LYS A 167 -6.40 -9.26 -3.77
N THR A 168 -5.66 -10.06 -3.01
CA THR A 168 -6.24 -10.90 -1.95
C THR A 168 -6.79 -10.02 -0.81
N LEU A 169 -6.06 -9.00 -0.38
CA LEU A 169 -6.55 -8.04 0.61
C LEU A 169 -7.80 -7.30 0.12
N GLU A 170 -7.86 -6.92 -1.16
CA GLU A 170 -9.06 -6.30 -1.77
C GLU A 170 -10.26 -7.26 -1.77
N LYS A 171 -10.08 -8.53 -2.17
CA LYS A 171 -11.15 -9.55 -2.19
C LYS A 171 -11.68 -9.85 -0.78
N VAL A 172 -10.82 -9.99 0.20
CA VAL A 172 -11.22 -10.17 1.60
C VAL A 172 -12.05 -8.97 2.07
N THR A 173 -11.72 -7.78 1.61
CA THR A 173 -12.49 -6.56 1.85
C THR A 173 -13.89 -6.64 1.23
N GLU A 174 -14.01 -7.10 -0.01
CA GLU A 174 -15.30 -7.24 -0.71
C GLU A 174 -16.18 -8.32 -0.11
N LEU A 175 -15.62 -9.49 0.23
CA LEU A 175 -16.36 -10.60 0.85
C LEU A 175 -16.93 -10.23 2.22
N SER A 176 -16.12 -9.59 3.07
CA SER A 176 -16.61 -9.15 4.39
C SER A 176 -17.62 -8.00 4.27
N LYS A 177 -17.52 -7.19 3.23
CA LYS A 177 -18.47 -6.15 2.93
C LYS A 177 -19.81 -6.74 2.50
N LYS A 178 -19.80 -7.76 1.63
CA LYS A 178 -21.03 -8.50 1.25
C LYS A 178 -21.71 -9.15 2.46
N VAL A 179 -20.93 -9.66 3.41
CA VAL A 179 -21.47 -10.21 4.67
C VAL A 179 -22.00 -9.08 5.55
N LEU A 180 -21.31 -7.94 5.63
CA LEU A 180 -21.75 -6.79 6.41
C LEU A 180 -22.97 -6.09 5.78
N ASP A 181 -23.00 -5.97 4.44
CA ASP A 181 -24.10 -5.38 3.68
C ASP A 181 -25.39 -6.23 3.74
N LEU A 182 -25.29 -7.51 4.13
CA LEU A 182 -26.44 -8.34 4.51
C LEU A 182 -27.07 -7.91 5.85
N PHE A 183 -26.32 -7.16 6.69
CA PHE A 183 -26.72 -6.79 8.04
C PHE A 183 -26.73 -5.27 8.31
N LEU A 184 -26.10 -4.43 7.44
CA LEU A 184 -25.98 -2.97 7.63
C LEU A 184 -26.02 -2.22 6.28
N PRO A 185 -26.51 -0.95 6.22
CA PRO A 185 -26.54 -0.15 5.00
C PRO A 185 -25.12 0.25 4.50
N PRO A 186 -24.95 0.49 3.18
CA PRO A 186 -23.65 0.55 2.53
C PRO A 186 -22.78 1.78 2.89
N ALA A 187 -21.51 1.53 3.22
CA ALA A 187 -20.46 2.53 3.36
C ALA A 187 -19.60 2.65 2.06
N PRO A 188 -18.95 3.79 1.78
CA PRO A 188 -18.24 4.03 0.52
C PRO A 188 -17.04 3.09 0.31
N ARG A 189 -16.83 2.66 -0.94
CA ARG A 189 -15.80 1.68 -1.36
C ARG A 189 -14.38 2.25 -1.28
N THR A 190 -13.47 1.55 -0.59
CA THR A 190 -12.03 1.83 -0.57
C THR A 190 -11.25 0.70 -1.26
N ARG A 191 -10.25 1.05 -2.09
CA ARG A 191 -9.30 0.11 -2.70
C ARG A 191 -7.94 0.24 -2.03
N THR A 192 -7.27 -0.88 -1.81
CA THR A 192 -5.92 -0.93 -1.20
C THR A 192 -4.84 -0.44 -2.14
N GLN A 193 -3.92 0.37 -1.65
CA GLN A 193 -2.72 0.81 -2.38
C GLN A 193 -1.44 0.26 -1.78
N THR A 194 -0.51 -0.12 -2.63
CA THR A 194 0.83 -0.55 -2.25
C THR A 194 1.87 0.46 -2.73
N PHE A 195 2.68 0.93 -1.80
CA PHE A 195 3.85 1.77 -2.07
C PHE A 195 5.12 0.98 -1.79
N THR A 196 6.04 0.97 -2.75
CA THR A 196 7.32 0.29 -2.64
C THR A 196 8.45 1.31 -2.77
N ALA A 197 9.22 1.51 -1.70
CA ALA A 197 10.44 2.30 -1.77
C ALA A 197 11.54 1.43 -2.37
N ASN A 198 11.95 1.71 -3.61
CA ASN A 198 13.02 0.98 -4.28
C ASN A 198 14.34 1.74 -4.13
N LEU A 199 15.36 1.03 -3.67
CA LEU A 199 16.75 1.46 -3.68
C LEU A 199 17.36 0.98 -5.00
N ASN A 200 17.40 1.84 -6.02
CA ASN A 200 18.34 1.59 -7.10
C ASN A 200 19.68 2.22 -6.75
N ILE A 201 20.67 1.41 -6.90
CA ILE A 201 22.12 1.52 -6.79
C ILE A 201 22.66 2.74 -7.55
#